data_e0aae1e27b00038cae451d6efe1c50f9
#
_entry.id   e0aae1e27b00038cae451d6efe1c50f9
#
_cell.length_a   1.000
_cell.length_b   1.000
_cell.length_c   1.000
_cell.angle_alpha   90.00
_cell.angle_beta   90.00
_cell.angle_gamma   90.00
#
_symmetry.space_group_name_H-M   'P 1'
#
loop_
_entity.id
_entity.type
_entity.pdbx_description
1 polymer ?
#
loop_
_entity_poly.entity_id
_entity_poly.type
_entity_poly.pdbx_seq_one_letter_code
_entity_poly.pdbx_strand_id
1 'polypeptide(L)'
;MNFKKGEMRMKRYVALIVLMLACLLPVAAQQREEGRPRFNMEEFQSWMKSFIRERACLTQAEADLVFPVFFEMKQKQMERTRRVGGLTMEAYKKTDPKECEALLKQITALHVESSKLEQSYYARIAKLVGAKKALNMMFADDAFHREMLRKAAPHGNGKGSNGGRERGGRHSERR
;
A
#
# COMPACT_ATOMS: atom_id res chain seq x y z
N MET A 1 70.82 -5.92 24.73
CA MET A 1 70.17 -4.70 24.22
C MET A 1 69.29 -5.00 22.95
N ASN A 2 68.49 -6.08 22.97
CA ASN A 2 67.72 -6.54 21.77
C ASN A 2 66.20 -6.70 22.03
N PHE A 3 65.70 -6.34 23.20
CA PHE A 3 64.27 -6.56 23.54
C PHE A 3 63.35 -5.48 22.98
N LYS A 4 63.75 -4.25 22.79
CA LYS A 4 62.95 -3.14 22.28
C LYS A 4 62.66 -3.19 20.76
N LYS A 5 63.48 -3.93 19.99
CA LYS A 5 63.33 -3.99 18.52
C LYS A 5 62.24 -4.95 18.08
N GLY A 6 61.94 -5.99 18.89
CA GLY A 6 60.84 -6.95 18.63
C GLY A 6 59.43 -6.36 18.90
N GLU A 7 59.34 -5.56 19.97
CA GLU A 7 58.07 -4.94 20.38
C GLU A 7 57.57 -3.87 19.39
N MET A 8 58.49 -3.11 18.80
CA MET A 8 58.16 -2.13 17.76
C MET A 8 57.72 -2.80 16.43
N ARG A 9 58.28 -3.96 16.09
CA ARG A 9 57.85 -4.73 14.91
C ARG A 9 56.45 -5.32 15.11
N MET A 10 56.18 -5.90 16.29
CA MET A 10 54.89 -6.48 16.62
C MET A 10 53.77 -5.41 16.62
N LYS A 11 53.99 -4.22 17.16
CA LYS A 11 53.04 -3.10 17.12
C LYS A 11 52.73 -2.63 15.68
N ARG A 12 53.72 -2.66 14.80
CA ARG A 12 53.52 -2.34 13.36
C ARG A 12 52.68 -3.41 12.64
N TYR A 13 52.90 -4.69 12.93
CA TYR A 13 52.06 -5.77 12.33
C TYR A 13 50.63 -5.76 12.89
N VAL A 14 50.46 -5.51 14.18
CA VAL A 14 49.14 -5.36 14.77
C VAL A 14 48.39 -4.16 14.17
N ALA A 15 49.07 -3.02 13.99
CA ALA A 15 48.46 -1.85 13.32
C ALA A 15 48.08 -2.11 11.87
N LEU A 16 48.89 -2.88 11.11
CA LEU A 16 48.60 -3.27 9.74
C LEU A 16 47.44 -4.27 9.67
N ILE A 17 47.32 -5.20 10.61
CA ILE A 17 46.19 -6.14 10.67
C ILE A 17 44.89 -5.41 11.03
N VAL A 18 44.90 -4.48 11.97
CA VAL A 18 43.75 -3.66 12.33
C VAL A 18 43.33 -2.76 11.18
N LEU A 19 44.29 -2.19 10.43
CA LEU A 19 44.00 -1.38 9.23
C LEU A 19 43.41 -2.24 8.10
N MET A 20 43.91 -3.47 7.92
CA MET A 20 43.33 -4.41 6.94
C MET A 20 41.93 -4.89 7.33
N LEU A 21 41.66 -5.14 8.62
CA LEU A 21 40.33 -5.47 9.10
C LEU A 21 39.35 -4.28 8.97
N ALA A 22 39.82 -3.05 9.16
CA ALA A 22 39.01 -1.85 9.01
C ALA A 22 38.59 -1.59 7.54
N CYS A 23 39.37 -2.05 6.56
CA CYS A 23 39.03 -1.95 5.13
C CYS A 23 38.01 -3.01 4.67
N LEU A 24 37.76 -4.07 5.45
CA LEU A 24 36.81 -5.13 5.12
C LEU A 24 35.38 -4.88 5.65
N LEU A 25 35.21 -3.90 6.54
CA LEU A 25 33.91 -3.61 7.18
C LEU A 25 32.95 -2.71 6.38
N PRO A 26 33.35 -1.85 5.42
CA PRO A 26 32.37 -1.02 4.71
C PRO A 26 31.62 -1.72 3.58
N VAL A 27 32.05 -2.90 3.12
CA VAL A 27 31.40 -3.57 1.96
C VAL A 27 30.12 -4.31 2.34
N ALA A 28 29.97 -4.77 3.58
CA ALA A 28 28.77 -5.50 4.01
C ALA A 28 27.61 -4.60 4.40
N ALA A 29 27.84 -3.31 4.67
CA ALA A 29 26.78 -2.36 5.06
C ALA A 29 26.12 -1.68 3.86
N GLN A 30 26.76 -1.66 2.69
CA GLN A 30 26.25 -0.99 1.49
C GLN A 30 25.35 -1.86 0.61
N GLN A 31 25.32 -3.18 0.82
CA GLN A 31 24.50 -4.10 0.00
C GLN A 31 23.09 -4.36 0.52
N ARG A 32 22.62 -3.69 1.57
CA ARG A 32 21.27 -3.91 2.13
C ARG A 32 20.20 -2.93 1.68
N GLU A 33 20.52 -1.92 0.88
CA GLU A 33 19.55 -0.92 0.43
C GLU A 33 19.10 -1.04 -1.03
N GLU A 34 19.68 -1.90 -1.85
CA GLU A 34 19.35 -2.03 -3.28
C GLU A 34 18.18 -2.96 -3.60
N GLY A 35 17.47 -3.49 -2.61
CA GLY A 35 16.44 -4.52 -2.84
C GLY A 35 14.98 -4.11 -2.58
N ARG A 36 14.69 -2.92 -2.07
CA ARG A 36 13.31 -2.45 -1.95
C ARG A 36 13.02 -1.43 -3.03
N PRO A 37 12.11 -1.74 -3.98
CA PRO A 37 11.67 -0.74 -4.94
C PRO A 37 11.16 0.46 -4.15
N ARG A 38 11.85 1.61 -4.26
CA ARG A 38 11.37 2.86 -3.68
C ARG A 38 10.01 3.11 -4.30
N PHE A 39 8.97 3.14 -3.48
CA PHE A 39 7.63 3.46 -3.93
C PHE A 39 7.67 4.87 -4.54
N ASN A 40 7.59 4.92 -5.87
CA ASN A 40 7.57 6.17 -6.61
C ASN A 40 6.10 6.63 -6.73
N MET A 41 5.76 7.71 -6.03
CA MET A 41 4.41 8.26 -6.02
C MET A 41 3.96 8.71 -7.42
N GLU A 42 4.88 9.23 -8.24
CA GLU A 42 4.57 9.68 -9.61
C GLU A 42 4.24 8.50 -10.52
N GLU A 43 5.04 7.44 -10.47
CA GLU A 43 4.78 6.20 -11.21
C GLU A 43 3.47 5.57 -10.78
N PHE A 44 3.19 5.55 -9.48
CA PHE A 44 1.93 5.05 -8.94
C PHE A 44 0.73 5.85 -9.46
N GLN A 45 0.80 7.17 -9.42
CA GLN A 45 -0.26 8.04 -9.94
C GLN A 45 -0.41 7.88 -11.45
N SER A 46 0.68 7.78 -12.20
CA SER A 46 0.65 7.56 -13.64
C SER A 46 -0.02 6.22 -13.99
N TRP A 47 0.33 5.17 -13.29
CA TRP A 47 -0.32 3.86 -13.46
C TRP A 47 -1.80 3.90 -13.10
N MET A 48 -2.19 4.52 -11.97
CA MET A 48 -3.58 4.69 -11.58
C MET A 48 -4.38 5.46 -12.63
N LYS A 49 -3.82 6.58 -13.16
CA LYS A 49 -4.44 7.36 -14.24
C LYS A 49 -4.69 6.52 -15.48
N SER A 50 -3.68 5.80 -15.95
CA SER A 50 -3.79 4.95 -17.13
C SER A 50 -4.85 3.85 -16.94
N PHE A 51 -4.83 3.18 -15.80
CA PHE A 51 -5.78 2.13 -15.47
C PHE A 51 -7.23 2.62 -15.41
N ILE A 52 -7.47 3.76 -14.74
CA ILE A 52 -8.81 4.34 -14.63
C ILE A 52 -9.28 4.88 -15.98
N ARG A 53 -8.41 5.58 -16.72
CA ARG A 53 -8.75 6.13 -18.03
C ARG A 53 -9.23 5.05 -19.00
N GLU A 54 -8.49 3.96 -19.07
CA GLU A 54 -8.83 2.82 -19.94
C GLU A 54 -10.17 2.20 -19.56
N ARG A 55 -10.37 1.87 -18.28
CA ARG A 55 -11.59 1.19 -17.81
C ARG A 55 -12.83 2.08 -17.82
N ALA A 56 -12.66 3.37 -17.61
CA ALA A 56 -13.77 4.32 -17.67
C ALA A 56 -14.04 4.84 -19.09
N CYS A 57 -13.25 4.40 -20.08
CA CYS A 57 -13.34 4.84 -21.48
C CYS A 57 -13.28 6.37 -21.60
N LEU A 58 -12.32 7.00 -20.90
CA LEU A 58 -12.10 8.44 -20.97
C LEU A 58 -11.20 8.78 -22.15
N THR A 59 -11.57 9.82 -22.90
CA THR A 59 -10.65 10.48 -23.84
C THR A 59 -9.55 11.21 -23.07
N GLN A 60 -8.48 11.60 -23.75
CA GLN A 60 -7.40 12.37 -23.09
C GLN A 60 -7.94 13.70 -22.52
N ALA A 61 -8.75 14.44 -23.31
CA ALA A 61 -9.32 15.70 -22.85
C ALA A 61 -10.21 15.54 -21.62
N GLU A 62 -11.03 14.48 -21.54
CA GLU A 62 -11.84 14.19 -20.36
C GLU A 62 -10.97 13.81 -19.15
N ALA A 63 -9.93 13.02 -19.38
CA ALA A 63 -8.98 12.63 -18.34
C ALA A 63 -8.30 13.87 -17.72
N ASP A 64 -7.87 14.82 -18.55
CA ASP A 64 -7.24 16.07 -18.11
C ASP A 64 -8.17 16.94 -17.25
N LEU A 65 -9.48 16.87 -17.51
CA LEU A 65 -10.50 17.58 -16.72
C LEU A 65 -10.81 16.88 -15.39
N VAL A 66 -10.91 15.55 -15.36
CA VAL A 66 -11.42 14.84 -14.18
C VAL A 66 -10.33 14.45 -13.19
N PHE A 67 -9.10 14.14 -13.63
CA PHE A 67 -8.06 13.68 -12.70
C PHE A 67 -7.64 14.71 -11.66
N PRO A 68 -7.58 16.03 -11.91
CA PRO A 68 -7.34 16.99 -10.83
C PRO A 68 -8.40 16.89 -9.73
N VAL A 69 -9.69 16.80 -10.09
CA VAL A 69 -10.81 16.66 -9.16
C VAL A 69 -10.76 15.33 -8.41
N PHE A 70 -10.43 14.25 -9.12
CA PHE A 70 -10.29 12.92 -8.56
C PHE A 70 -9.15 12.83 -7.53
N PHE A 71 -7.97 13.36 -7.85
CA PHE A 71 -6.84 13.34 -6.91
C PHE A 71 -7.02 14.26 -5.71
N GLU A 72 -7.72 15.39 -5.87
CA GLU A 72 -8.14 16.22 -4.74
C GLU A 72 -9.03 15.42 -3.77
N MET A 73 -10.00 14.67 -4.30
CA MET A 73 -10.83 13.75 -3.51
C MET A 73 -9.96 12.73 -2.76
N LYS A 74 -9.04 12.06 -3.47
CA LYS A 74 -8.14 11.06 -2.88
C LYS A 74 -7.29 11.61 -1.76
N GLN A 75 -6.76 12.81 -1.92
CA GLN A 75 -6.00 13.48 -0.87
C GLN A 75 -6.84 13.70 0.39
N LYS A 76 -8.05 14.23 0.23
CA LYS A 76 -8.96 14.46 1.36
C LYS A 76 -9.43 13.16 2.02
N GLN A 77 -9.64 12.09 1.24
CA GLN A 77 -9.92 10.75 1.78
C GLN A 77 -8.74 10.24 2.60
N MET A 78 -7.51 10.40 2.10
CA MET A 78 -6.30 9.98 2.82
C MET A 78 -6.13 10.71 4.15
N GLU A 79 -6.39 12.01 4.21
CA GLU A 79 -6.35 12.80 5.44
C GLU A 79 -7.35 12.27 6.47
N ARG A 80 -8.58 11.94 6.06
CA ARG A 80 -9.59 11.33 6.94
C ARG A 80 -9.18 9.95 7.41
N THR A 81 -8.67 9.12 6.52
CA THR A 81 -8.17 7.77 6.86
C THR A 81 -7.05 7.85 7.91
N ARG A 82 -6.14 8.82 7.81
CA ARG A 82 -5.10 9.05 8.82
C ARG A 82 -5.70 9.44 10.17
N ARG A 83 -6.72 10.31 10.18
CA ARG A 83 -7.42 10.69 11.42
C ARG A 83 -8.13 9.49 12.06
N VAL A 84 -8.84 8.68 11.27
CA VAL A 84 -9.47 7.43 11.74
C VAL A 84 -8.42 6.49 12.31
N GLY A 85 -7.28 6.32 11.63
CA GLY A 85 -6.17 5.49 12.11
C GLY A 85 -5.64 5.96 13.46
N GLY A 86 -5.45 7.27 13.64
CA GLY A 86 -5.05 7.87 14.92
C GLY A 86 -6.04 7.57 16.05
N LEU A 87 -7.33 7.80 15.82
CA LEU A 87 -8.39 7.51 16.80
C LEU A 87 -8.51 6.01 17.11
N THR A 88 -8.31 5.17 16.10
CA THR A 88 -8.31 3.70 16.28
C THR A 88 -7.16 3.27 17.20
N MET A 89 -5.94 3.80 16.95
CA MET A 89 -4.79 3.52 17.81
C MET A 89 -4.97 4.03 19.24
N GLU A 90 -5.67 5.14 19.42
CA GLU A 90 -6.06 5.65 20.74
C GLU A 90 -7.06 4.70 21.40
N ALA A 91 -8.09 4.25 20.67
CA ALA A 91 -9.13 3.36 21.17
C ALA A 91 -8.57 2.03 21.72
N TYR A 92 -7.52 1.48 21.12
CA TYR A 92 -6.85 0.27 21.61
C TYR A 92 -6.24 0.43 23.02
N LYS A 93 -5.99 1.66 23.47
CA LYS A 93 -5.40 1.96 24.78
C LYS A 93 -6.45 2.29 25.84
N LYS A 94 -7.73 2.42 25.46
CA LYS A 94 -8.82 2.82 26.33
C LYS A 94 -9.61 1.61 26.83
N THR A 95 -9.96 1.64 28.11
CA THR A 95 -10.78 0.62 28.76
C THR A 95 -12.04 1.19 29.41
N ASP A 96 -12.07 2.52 29.61
CA ASP A 96 -13.28 3.18 30.13
C ASP A 96 -14.40 3.18 29.09
N PRO A 97 -15.60 2.68 29.42
CA PRO A 97 -16.72 2.59 28.48
C PRO A 97 -17.14 3.92 27.88
N LYS A 98 -17.09 5.02 28.65
CA LYS A 98 -17.47 6.35 28.15
C LYS A 98 -16.46 6.91 27.14
N GLU A 99 -15.17 6.69 27.39
CA GLU A 99 -14.12 7.07 26.42
C GLU A 99 -14.24 6.25 25.13
N CYS A 100 -14.51 4.94 25.26
CA CYS A 100 -14.71 4.06 24.08
C CYS A 100 -15.94 4.50 23.27
N GLU A 101 -17.05 4.85 23.91
CA GLU A 101 -18.25 5.36 23.25
C GLU A 101 -17.97 6.68 22.50
N ALA A 102 -17.25 7.60 23.13
CA ALA A 102 -16.88 8.86 22.52
C ALA A 102 -16.00 8.67 21.28
N LEU A 103 -15.01 7.76 21.32
CA LEU A 103 -14.15 7.42 20.20
C LEU A 103 -14.92 6.73 19.08
N LEU A 104 -15.81 5.79 19.40
CA LEU A 104 -16.69 5.13 18.43
C LEU A 104 -17.53 6.15 17.66
N LYS A 105 -18.12 7.12 18.38
CA LYS A 105 -18.91 8.19 17.77
C LYS A 105 -18.07 9.07 16.84
N GLN A 106 -16.84 9.41 17.21
CA GLN A 106 -15.93 10.20 16.38
C GLN A 106 -15.51 9.44 15.10
N ILE A 107 -15.14 8.16 15.24
CA ILE A 107 -14.73 7.31 14.11
C ILE A 107 -15.89 7.15 13.12
N THR A 108 -17.09 6.83 13.61
CA THR A 108 -18.26 6.66 12.75
C THR A 108 -18.67 7.97 12.07
N ALA A 109 -18.56 9.11 12.74
CA ALA A 109 -18.80 10.42 12.13
C ALA A 109 -17.82 10.69 10.96
N LEU A 110 -16.53 10.38 11.12
CA LEU A 110 -15.53 10.52 10.05
C LEU A 110 -15.82 9.60 8.85
N HIS A 111 -16.35 8.40 9.06
CA HIS A 111 -16.78 7.53 7.97
C HIS A 111 -17.95 8.13 7.18
N VAL A 112 -18.95 8.69 7.87
CA VAL A 112 -20.08 9.39 7.23
C VAL A 112 -19.60 10.61 6.45
N GLU A 113 -18.69 11.41 7.01
CA GLU A 113 -18.09 12.56 6.31
C GLU A 113 -17.31 12.11 5.07
N SER A 114 -16.59 10.99 5.15
CA SER A 114 -15.84 10.45 4.01
C SER A 114 -16.76 10.04 2.87
N SER A 115 -17.88 9.39 3.18
CA SER A 115 -18.89 9.00 2.19
C SER A 115 -19.57 10.21 1.55
N LYS A 116 -19.90 11.25 2.33
CA LYS A 116 -20.46 12.50 1.81
C LYS A 116 -19.45 13.23 0.91
N LEU A 117 -18.20 13.24 1.28
CA LEU A 117 -17.12 13.80 0.45
C LEU A 117 -17.09 13.09 -0.91
N GLU A 118 -16.99 11.78 -0.91
CA GLU A 118 -16.95 10.97 -2.12
C GLU A 118 -18.14 11.24 -3.03
N GLN A 119 -19.34 11.22 -2.47
CA GLN A 119 -20.57 11.56 -3.18
C GLN A 119 -20.48 12.93 -3.87
N SER A 120 -19.98 13.95 -3.15
CA SER A 120 -19.87 15.31 -3.69
C SER A 120 -18.88 15.41 -4.85
N TYR A 121 -17.75 14.69 -4.76
CA TYR A 121 -16.75 14.68 -5.82
C TYR A 121 -17.20 13.89 -7.05
N TYR A 122 -17.81 12.73 -6.88
CA TYR A 122 -18.37 11.99 -8.03
C TYR A 122 -19.51 12.76 -8.70
N ALA A 123 -20.32 13.53 -7.96
CA ALA A 123 -21.28 14.45 -8.55
C ALA A 123 -20.61 15.56 -9.40
N ARG A 124 -19.46 16.09 -8.96
CA ARG A 124 -18.65 17.04 -9.76
C ARG A 124 -18.07 16.38 -11.01
N ILE A 125 -17.50 15.18 -10.88
CA ILE A 125 -16.96 14.40 -12.01
C ILE A 125 -18.08 14.09 -13.02
N ALA A 126 -19.26 13.70 -12.55
CA ALA A 126 -20.41 13.43 -13.42
C ALA A 126 -20.86 14.64 -14.25
N LYS A 127 -20.71 15.85 -13.71
CA LYS A 127 -20.96 17.09 -14.47
C LYS A 127 -19.93 17.33 -15.58
N LEU A 128 -18.71 16.84 -15.42
CA LEU A 128 -17.62 17.02 -16.41
C LEU A 128 -17.68 16.01 -17.55
N VAL A 129 -17.99 14.74 -17.26
CA VAL A 129 -17.88 13.64 -18.24
C VAL A 129 -19.13 12.79 -18.36
N GLY A 130 -20.19 13.16 -17.70
CA GLY A 130 -21.45 12.41 -17.66
C GLY A 130 -21.48 11.30 -16.60
N ALA A 131 -22.67 10.97 -16.13
CA ALA A 131 -22.89 10.03 -15.02
C ALA A 131 -22.35 8.62 -15.30
N LYS A 132 -22.47 8.14 -16.54
CA LYS A 132 -21.97 6.79 -16.92
C LYS A 132 -20.46 6.68 -16.78
N LYS A 133 -19.70 7.66 -17.26
CA LYS A 133 -18.24 7.67 -17.14
C LYS A 133 -17.77 7.88 -15.68
N ALA A 134 -18.48 8.72 -14.93
CA ALA A 134 -18.21 8.88 -13.50
C ALA A 134 -18.42 7.57 -12.73
N LEU A 135 -19.48 6.83 -13.01
CA LEU A 135 -19.73 5.50 -12.43
C LEU A 135 -18.64 4.49 -12.83
N ASN A 136 -18.24 4.49 -14.10
CA ASN A 136 -17.14 3.63 -14.56
C ASN A 136 -15.82 3.99 -13.87
N MET A 137 -15.55 5.28 -13.62
CA MET A 137 -14.36 5.71 -12.85
C MET A 137 -14.39 5.17 -11.41
N MET A 138 -15.55 5.22 -10.75
CA MET A 138 -15.71 4.67 -9.40
C MET A 138 -15.42 3.17 -9.38
N PHE A 139 -15.97 2.40 -10.30
CA PHE A 139 -15.68 0.96 -10.41
C PHE A 139 -14.23 0.66 -10.79
N ALA A 140 -13.62 1.52 -11.63
CA ALA A 140 -12.21 1.39 -11.98
C ALA A 140 -11.28 1.65 -10.79
N ASP A 141 -11.61 2.64 -9.96
CA ASP A 141 -10.89 2.93 -8.72
C ASP A 141 -10.94 1.75 -7.74
N ASP A 142 -12.12 1.19 -7.50
CA ASP A 142 -12.30 -0.02 -6.68
C ASP A 142 -11.52 -1.22 -7.24
N ALA A 143 -11.55 -1.39 -8.56
CA ALA A 143 -10.80 -2.46 -9.22
C ALA A 143 -9.28 -2.26 -9.08
N PHE A 144 -8.80 -1.02 -9.17
CA PHE A 144 -7.40 -0.68 -8.95
C PHE A 144 -6.94 -1.03 -7.53
N HIS A 145 -7.74 -0.68 -6.52
CA HIS A 145 -7.43 -1.02 -5.13
C HIS A 145 -7.35 -2.54 -4.90
N ARG A 146 -8.28 -3.31 -5.47
CA ARG A 146 -8.23 -4.79 -5.40
C ARG A 146 -6.99 -5.35 -6.07
N GLU A 147 -6.59 -4.81 -7.23
CA GLU A 147 -5.38 -5.23 -7.94
C GLU A 147 -4.11 -4.92 -7.14
N MET A 148 -4.07 -3.75 -6.47
CA MET A 148 -2.98 -3.37 -5.58
C MET A 148 -2.84 -4.33 -4.41
N LEU A 149 -3.94 -4.66 -3.74
CA LEU A 149 -3.94 -5.62 -2.63
C LEU A 149 -3.49 -7.00 -3.09
N ARG A 150 -3.91 -7.43 -4.29
CA ARG A 150 -3.48 -8.71 -4.87
C ARG A 150 -1.97 -8.74 -5.15
N LYS A 151 -1.40 -7.64 -5.65
CA LYS A 151 0.05 -7.52 -5.89
C LYS A 151 0.86 -7.39 -4.60
N ALA A 152 0.30 -6.77 -3.58
CA ALA A 152 0.95 -6.61 -2.28
C ALA A 152 0.87 -7.87 -1.41
N ALA A 153 -0.05 -8.79 -1.70
CA ALA A 153 -0.12 -10.06 -1.00
C ALA A 153 1.16 -10.87 -1.29
N PRO A 154 1.89 -11.34 -0.27
CA PRO A 154 3.03 -12.22 -0.48
C PRO A 154 2.54 -13.41 -1.29
N HIS A 155 3.31 -13.81 -2.33
CA HIS A 155 3.06 -15.01 -3.10
C HIS A 155 3.15 -16.22 -2.15
N GLY A 156 2.08 -16.45 -1.41
CA GLY A 156 1.88 -17.69 -0.68
C GLY A 156 1.84 -18.80 -1.72
N ASN A 157 2.78 -19.71 -1.62
CA ASN A 157 2.94 -20.91 -2.44
C ASN A 157 1.65 -21.76 -2.33
N GLY A 158 0.62 -21.33 -3.06
CA GLY A 158 -0.66 -22.01 -3.17
C GLY A 158 -0.48 -23.28 -4.00
N LYS A 159 0.08 -24.32 -3.40
CA LYS A 159 -0.10 -25.69 -3.86
C LYS A 159 -1.61 -25.96 -3.90
N GLY A 160 -2.18 -25.87 -5.10
CA GLY A 160 -3.58 -26.15 -5.34
C GLY A 160 -3.93 -27.55 -4.87
N SER A 161 -4.67 -27.63 -3.79
CA SER A 161 -5.44 -28.82 -3.45
C SER A 161 -6.60 -28.90 -4.44
N ASN A 162 -6.35 -29.58 -5.53
CA ASN A 162 -7.35 -30.01 -6.51
C ASN A 162 -8.13 -31.17 -5.87
N GLY A 163 -9.01 -30.86 -4.92
CA GLY A 163 -9.97 -31.81 -4.37
C GLY A 163 -11.15 -31.97 -5.33
N GLY A 164 -10.99 -32.80 -6.33
CA GLY A 164 -12.09 -33.27 -7.15
C GLY A 164 -13.16 -33.94 -6.28
N ARG A 165 -14.31 -33.28 -6.13
CA ARG A 165 -15.54 -33.96 -5.72
C ARG A 165 -16.31 -34.36 -6.97
N GLU A 166 -15.95 -35.54 -7.48
CA GLU A 166 -16.87 -36.35 -8.28
C GLU A 166 -18.10 -36.62 -7.40
N ARG A 167 -19.20 -35.96 -7.67
CA ARG A 167 -20.53 -36.46 -7.25
C ARG A 167 -21.06 -37.34 -8.34
N GLY A 168 -20.80 -38.65 -8.16
CA GLY A 168 -21.44 -39.69 -8.89
C GLY A 168 -22.96 -39.61 -8.81
N GLY A 169 -23.59 -39.56 -9.98
CA GLY A 169 -25.01 -39.78 -10.13
C GLY A 169 -25.44 -41.15 -9.67
N ARG A 170 -26.48 -41.23 -8.88
CA ARG A 170 -27.31 -42.43 -8.80
C ARG A 170 -28.72 -42.09 -9.18
N HIS A 171 -29.03 -42.45 -10.39
CA HIS A 171 -30.37 -42.82 -10.84
C HIS A 171 -30.95 -43.87 -9.87
N SER A 172 -32.11 -43.65 -9.35
CA SER A 172 -33.02 -44.72 -8.95
C SER A 172 -34.43 -44.33 -9.39
N GLU A 173 -34.79 -44.91 -10.51
CA GLU A 173 -36.15 -45.24 -10.88
C GLU A 173 -36.72 -46.18 -9.83
N ARG A 174 -37.96 -45.92 -9.34
CA ARG A 174 -39.04 -46.86 -9.18
C ARG A 174 -40.32 -46.20 -8.61
N ARG A 175 -41.35 -46.32 -9.41
CA ARG A 175 -42.78 -46.55 -9.19
C ARG A 175 -43.59 -45.43 -8.54
#